data_5988f709b49464ef6bebf0b689d7eae2
#
_entry.id   5988f709b49464ef6bebf0b689d7eae2
#
_cell.length_a   1.000
_cell.length_b   1.000
_cell.length_c   1.000
_cell.angle_alpha   90.00
_cell.angle_beta   90.00
_cell.angle_gamma   90.00
#
_symmetry.space_group_name_H-M   'P 1'
#
loop_
_entity.id
_entity.type
_entity.pdbx_description
1 polymer ?
#
loop_
_entity_poly.entity_id
_entity_poly.type
_entity_poly.pdbx_seq_one_letter_code
_entity_poly.pdbx_strand_id
1 'polypeptide(L)'
;MPSETDVERPRDVSAIAERYFRTQALATALLIVFVEGVILGTYLAISFLSAVVVGLSLIGVAWAPVFRTGGTFHLQTDDGPNTVVDALTGPVPPVLPLHWGMADEVDADGDAVTYRTSFLFGLRTTTVTVRARTETAPDGTRRVELELEENGDPWATYTVDVSGDGGTDVDIEYASDRRFGLRRLPQALITGRYREEAFVAQGYTVVEQRREIGL
;
A
#
# COMPACT_ATOMS: atom_id res chain seq x y z
N MET A 1 -12.59 20.47 20.74
CA MET A 1 -11.51 19.89 21.56
C MET A 1 -10.65 19.13 20.62
N PRO A 2 -9.35 19.37 20.49
CA PRO A 2 -8.48 18.55 19.69
C PRO A 2 -8.40 17.17 20.35
N SER A 3 -8.65 16.11 19.59
CA SER A 3 -8.51 14.73 20.03
C SER A 3 -7.02 14.48 20.29
N GLU A 4 -6.68 14.14 21.53
CA GLU A 4 -5.33 13.90 22.06
C GLU A 4 -4.80 12.51 21.64
N THR A 5 -4.86 12.17 20.37
CA THR A 5 -4.22 10.96 19.85
C THR A 5 -3.49 11.29 18.55
N ASP A 6 -2.59 12.27 18.62
CA ASP A 6 -1.60 12.43 17.55
C ASP A 6 -0.54 11.35 17.76
N VAL A 7 -0.70 10.23 17.05
CA VAL A 7 0.22 9.11 17.08
C VAL A 7 1.56 9.58 16.52
N GLU A 8 2.63 9.50 17.31
CA GLU A 8 3.97 9.90 16.90
C GLU A 8 4.43 9.01 15.72
N ARG A 9 4.60 9.63 14.55
CA ARG A 9 5.00 8.96 13.31
C ARG A 9 6.48 9.21 13.04
N PRO A 10 7.27 8.18 12.67
CA PRO A 10 8.67 8.36 12.29
C PRO A 10 8.80 9.30 11.10
N ARG A 11 9.54 10.40 11.27
CA ARG A 11 9.68 11.48 10.27
C ARG A 11 10.32 11.00 8.97
N ASP A 12 11.28 10.08 9.06
CA ASP A 12 11.99 9.55 7.90
C ASP A 12 11.05 8.75 6.99
N VAL A 13 10.14 7.97 7.58
CA VAL A 13 9.17 7.19 6.83
C VAL A 13 8.09 8.09 6.21
N SER A 14 7.66 9.14 6.90
CA SER A 14 6.75 10.13 6.34
C SER A 14 7.35 10.85 5.13
N ALA A 15 8.65 11.18 5.16
CA ALA A 15 9.34 11.76 4.02
C ALA A 15 9.44 10.80 2.81
N ILE A 16 9.57 9.48 3.07
CA ILE A 16 9.53 8.46 2.03
C ILE A 16 8.13 8.39 1.40
N ALA A 17 7.08 8.42 2.23
CA ALA A 17 5.69 8.42 1.77
C ALA A 17 5.38 9.65 0.89
N GLU A 18 5.84 10.86 1.27
CA GLU A 18 5.70 12.07 0.43
C GLU A 18 6.41 11.95 -0.92
N ARG A 19 7.64 11.39 -0.96
CA ARG A 19 8.36 11.16 -2.22
C ARG A 19 7.62 10.17 -3.11
N TYR A 20 7.08 9.12 -2.53
CA TYR A 20 6.23 8.15 -3.23
C TYR A 20 5.04 8.86 -3.91
N PHE A 21 4.33 9.73 -3.20
CA PHE A 21 3.19 10.46 -3.76
C PHE A 21 3.56 11.35 -4.93
N ARG A 22 4.65 12.11 -4.78
CA ARG A 22 5.12 12.99 -5.87
C ARG A 22 5.46 12.17 -7.12
N THR A 23 6.15 11.04 -6.93
CA THR A 23 6.52 10.15 -8.04
C THR A 23 5.27 9.50 -8.67
N GLN A 24 4.32 9.06 -7.86
CA GLN A 24 3.04 8.52 -8.32
C GLN A 24 2.21 9.57 -9.07
N ALA A 25 2.13 10.79 -8.55
CA ALA A 25 1.42 11.90 -9.20
C ALA A 25 2.02 12.22 -10.58
N LEU A 26 3.36 12.27 -10.68
CA LEU A 26 4.05 12.48 -11.95
C LEU A 26 3.81 11.34 -12.94
N ALA A 27 3.89 10.08 -12.50
CA ALA A 27 3.63 8.93 -13.36
C ALA A 27 2.18 8.93 -13.86
N THR A 28 1.23 9.28 -13.01
CA THR A 28 -0.19 9.40 -13.38
C THR A 28 -0.41 10.56 -14.36
N ALA A 29 0.21 11.72 -14.13
CA ALA A 29 0.12 12.86 -15.04
C ALA A 29 0.69 12.54 -16.44
N LEU A 30 1.86 11.85 -16.49
CA LEU A 30 2.45 11.41 -17.76
C LEU A 30 1.54 10.42 -18.50
N LEU A 31 0.90 9.50 -17.79
CA LEU A 31 -0.06 8.56 -18.38
C LEU A 31 -1.26 9.31 -18.98
N ILE A 32 -1.81 10.29 -18.25
CA ILE A 32 -2.93 11.10 -18.74
C ILE A 32 -2.52 11.86 -20.00
N VAL A 33 -1.38 12.55 -19.99
CA VAL A 33 -0.87 13.30 -21.16
C VAL A 33 -0.65 12.36 -22.34
N PHE A 34 -0.14 11.14 -22.12
CA PHE A 34 0.03 10.16 -23.17
C PHE A 34 -1.32 9.73 -23.79
N VAL A 35 -2.31 9.42 -22.95
CA VAL A 35 -3.66 9.01 -23.40
C VAL A 35 -4.34 10.15 -24.16
N GLU A 36 -4.27 11.38 -23.66
CA GLU A 36 -4.81 12.56 -24.34
C GLU A 36 -4.10 12.80 -25.68
N GLY A 37 -2.77 12.64 -25.73
CA GLY A 37 -1.98 12.74 -26.95
C GLY A 37 -2.39 11.72 -28.01
N VAL A 38 -2.68 10.48 -27.62
CA VAL A 38 -3.19 9.44 -28.52
C VAL A 38 -4.58 9.80 -29.06
N ILE A 39 -5.48 10.26 -28.19
CA ILE A 39 -6.84 10.66 -28.58
C ILE A 39 -6.79 11.86 -29.55
N LEU A 40 -6.02 12.90 -29.21
CA LEU A 40 -5.85 14.08 -30.04
C LEU A 40 -5.18 13.76 -31.38
N GLY A 41 -4.13 12.95 -31.37
CA GLY A 41 -3.45 12.47 -32.58
C GLY A 41 -4.38 11.70 -33.50
N THR A 42 -5.23 10.83 -32.94
CA THR A 42 -6.25 10.09 -33.72
C THR A 42 -7.29 11.04 -34.31
N TYR A 43 -7.71 12.05 -33.54
CA TYR A 43 -8.65 13.09 -34.02
C TYR A 43 -8.07 13.83 -35.22
N LEU A 44 -6.82 14.29 -35.11
CA LEU A 44 -6.19 15.12 -36.16
C LEU A 44 -5.83 14.29 -37.42
N ALA A 45 -5.43 13.01 -37.23
CA ALA A 45 -4.98 12.20 -38.35
C ALA A 45 -6.11 11.44 -39.08
N ILE A 46 -7.23 11.15 -38.40
CA ILE A 46 -8.29 10.30 -38.95
C ILE A 46 -9.65 11.00 -38.91
N SER A 47 -10.30 11.02 -37.73
CA SER A 47 -11.60 11.69 -37.55
C SER A 47 -12.00 11.76 -36.07
N PHE A 48 -13.00 12.60 -35.77
CA PHE A 48 -13.60 12.71 -34.46
C PHE A 48 -14.18 11.37 -33.97
N LEU A 49 -14.90 10.66 -34.81
CA LEU A 49 -15.51 9.38 -34.44
C LEU A 49 -14.45 8.33 -34.06
N SER A 50 -13.37 8.26 -34.82
CA SER A 50 -12.25 7.37 -34.51
C SER A 50 -11.59 7.72 -33.16
N ALA A 51 -11.40 9.00 -32.87
CA ALA A 51 -10.86 9.44 -31.58
C ALA A 51 -11.78 9.06 -30.41
N VAL A 52 -13.10 9.18 -30.56
CA VAL A 52 -14.07 8.73 -29.56
C VAL A 52 -13.99 7.22 -29.33
N VAL A 53 -13.93 6.42 -30.38
CA VAL A 53 -13.81 4.96 -30.27
C VAL A 53 -12.51 4.55 -29.57
N VAL A 54 -11.38 5.16 -29.97
CA VAL A 54 -10.08 4.93 -29.32
C VAL A 54 -10.12 5.33 -27.84
N GLY A 55 -10.66 6.51 -27.53
CA GLY A 55 -10.79 6.99 -26.15
C GLY A 55 -11.62 6.04 -25.27
N LEU A 56 -12.79 5.62 -25.72
CA LEU A 56 -13.64 4.67 -25.00
C LEU A 56 -12.95 3.31 -24.83
N SER A 57 -12.24 2.84 -25.85
CA SER A 57 -11.48 1.58 -25.79
C SER A 57 -10.35 1.66 -24.76
N LEU A 58 -9.59 2.75 -24.74
CA LEU A 58 -8.51 2.97 -23.77
C LEU A 58 -9.06 3.05 -22.33
N ILE A 59 -10.18 3.73 -22.13
CA ILE A 59 -10.86 3.78 -20.84
C ILE A 59 -11.30 2.39 -20.43
N GLY A 60 -11.97 1.64 -21.31
CA GLY A 60 -12.42 0.27 -21.01
C GLY A 60 -11.25 -0.65 -20.61
N VAL A 61 -10.16 -0.62 -21.35
CA VAL A 61 -8.96 -1.42 -21.06
C VAL A 61 -8.28 -0.97 -19.75
N ALA A 62 -8.18 0.35 -19.52
CA ALA A 62 -7.54 0.89 -18.32
C ALA A 62 -8.32 0.55 -17.04
N TRP A 63 -9.64 0.42 -17.12
CA TRP A 63 -10.51 0.17 -15.98
C TRP A 63 -10.85 -1.31 -15.80
N ALA A 64 -10.59 -2.16 -16.78
CA ALA A 64 -10.84 -3.60 -16.67
C ALA A 64 -10.08 -4.19 -15.47
N PRO A 65 -10.77 -4.81 -14.49
CA PRO A 65 -10.15 -5.33 -13.27
C PRO A 65 -9.53 -6.70 -13.56
N VAL A 66 -8.31 -6.71 -14.11
CA VAL A 66 -7.64 -7.95 -14.58
C VAL A 66 -6.52 -8.43 -13.67
N PHE A 67 -5.87 -7.54 -12.90
CA PHE A 67 -4.69 -7.88 -12.12
C PHE A 67 -4.97 -8.00 -10.63
N ARG A 68 -4.39 -9.03 -10.00
CA ARG A 68 -4.23 -9.13 -8.55
C ARG A 68 -2.77 -8.87 -8.21
N THR A 69 -2.52 -8.24 -7.07
CA THR A 69 -1.18 -8.05 -6.55
C THR A 69 -1.01 -8.81 -5.26
N GLY A 70 0.10 -9.48 -5.13
CA GLY A 70 0.53 -10.19 -3.95
C GLY A 70 2.04 -10.23 -3.87
N GLY A 71 2.58 -10.88 -2.86
CA GLY A 71 4.01 -11.11 -2.75
C GLY A 71 4.44 -11.45 -1.34
N THR A 72 5.73 -11.72 -1.23
CA THR A 72 6.37 -12.06 0.04
C THR A 72 7.57 -11.16 0.29
N PHE A 73 7.83 -10.87 1.56
CA PHE A 73 9.07 -10.24 2.04
C PHE A 73 9.65 -11.10 3.15
N HIS A 74 10.94 -11.30 3.11
CA HIS A 74 11.71 -11.83 4.22
C HIS A 74 12.58 -10.72 4.78
N LEU A 75 12.35 -10.36 6.04
CA LEU A 75 13.01 -9.26 6.73
C LEU A 75 13.73 -9.77 7.96
N GLN A 76 14.80 -9.07 8.37
CA GLN A 76 15.50 -9.31 9.62
C GLN A 76 15.63 -8.02 10.42
N THR A 77 15.56 -8.13 11.75
CA THR A 77 15.80 -7.01 12.67
C THR A 77 16.47 -7.50 13.94
N ASP A 78 17.19 -6.58 14.61
CA ASP A 78 17.80 -6.81 15.92
C ASP A 78 16.79 -6.68 17.08
N ASP A 79 15.59 -6.15 16.80
CA ASP A 79 14.51 -6.07 17.77
C ASP A 79 13.99 -7.45 18.15
N GLY A 80 13.61 -7.64 19.41
CA GLY A 80 13.05 -8.91 19.88
C GLY A 80 11.66 -9.20 19.29
N PRO A 81 11.29 -10.50 19.17
CA PRO A 81 10.01 -10.90 18.56
C PRO A 81 8.77 -10.23 19.16
N ASN A 82 8.79 -9.99 20.48
CA ASN A 82 7.68 -9.27 21.16
C ASN A 82 7.55 -7.83 20.69
N THR A 83 8.68 -7.11 20.58
CA THR A 83 8.71 -5.73 20.11
C THR A 83 8.18 -5.62 18.69
N VAL A 84 8.54 -6.59 17.82
CA VAL A 84 8.05 -6.66 16.44
C VAL A 84 6.54 -6.89 16.41
N VAL A 85 6.03 -7.84 17.20
CA VAL A 85 4.58 -8.11 17.27
C VAL A 85 3.82 -6.90 17.80
N ASP A 86 4.32 -6.23 18.84
CA ASP A 86 3.71 -5.02 19.39
C ASP A 86 3.70 -3.89 18.35
N ALA A 87 4.77 -3.74 17.57
CA ALA A 87 4.81 -2.77 16.48
C ALA A 87 3.82 -3.11 15.34
N LEU A 88 3.67 -4.40 15.00
CA LEU A 88 2.73 -4.86 13.97
C LEU A 88 1.26 -4.65 14.36
N THR A 89 0.94 -4.79 15.64
CA THR A 89 -0.43 -4.60 16.18
C THR A 89 -0.72 -3.19 16.63
N GLY A 90 0.30 -2.34 16.64
CA GLY A 90 0.19 -0.93 17.02
C GLY A 90 -0.42 -0.03 15.94
N PRO A 91 -0.56 1.27 16.25
CA PRO A 91 -1.20 2.23 15.34
C PRO A 91 -0.37 2.58 14.09
N VAL A 92 0.90 2.22 14.05
CA VAL A 92 1.82 2.49 12.92
C VAL A 92 2.58 1.21 12.49
N PRO A 93 1.86 0.15 12.03
CA PRO A 93 2.49 -1.11 11.72
C PRO A 93 3.54 -0.97 10.61
N PRO A 94 4.72 -1.57 10.80
CA PRO A 94 5.86 -1.46 9.86
C PRO A 94 5.53 -1.89 8.43
N VAL A 95 4.59 -2.81 8.26
CA VAL A 95 4.16 -3.33 6.96
C VAL A 95 3.27 -2.38 6.16
N LEU A 96 2.74 -1.33 6.79
CA LEU A 96 1.81 -0.36 6.18
C LEU A 96 2.36 1.08 6.13
N PRO A 97 3.66 1.32 5.89
CA PRO A 97 4.28 2.64 6.02
C PRO A 97 3.70 3.69 5.09
N LEU A 98 3.25 3.26 3.90
CA LEU A 98 2.64 4.16 2.94
C LEU A 98 1.21 4.58 3.32
N HIS A 99 0.51 3.83 4.18
CA HIS A 99 -0.85 4.15 4.62
C HIS A 99 -0.84 5.16 5.78
N TRP A 100 -0.19 4.79 6.88
CA TRP A 100 -0.12 5.70 8.02
C TRP A 100 0.80 6.91 7.77
N GLY A 101 1.83 6.77 6.92
CA GLY A 101 2.71 7.88 6.54
C GLY A 101 2.01 8.97 5.73
N MET A 102 0.89 8.66 5.10
CA MET A 102 0.10 9.56 4.27
C MET A 102 -1.22 10.00 4.94
N ALA A 103 -1.59 9.37 6.05
CA ALA A 103 -2.83 9.68 6.72
C ALA A 103 -2.81 11.10 7.31
N ASP A 104 -3.88 11.86 7.07
CA ASP A 104 -4.10 13.15 7.73
C ASP A 104 -4.46 12.90 9.21
N GLU A 105 -5.17 11.80 9.48
CA GLU A 105 -5.65 11.42 10.79
C GLU A 105 -5.48 9.91 11.00
N VAL A 106 -5.01 9.52 12.20
CA VAL A 106 -4.90 8.13 12.63
C VAL A 106 -5.73 7.97 13.90
N ASP A 107 -6.73 7.12 13.85
CA ASP A 107 -7.63 6.83 14.96
C ASP A 107 -7.49 5.35 15.35
N ALA A 108 -7.16 5.09 16.61
CA ALA A 108 -7.02 3.74 17.15
C ALA A 108 -8.16 3.48 18.14
N ASP A 109 -9.05 2.57 17.78
CA ASP A 109 -10.19 2.16 18.60
C ASP A 109 -10.20 0.64 18.81
N GLY A 110 -9.79 0.24 20.01
CA GLY A 110 -9.70 -1.18 20.37
C GLY A 110 -8.65 -1.94 19.55
N ASP A 111 -9.09 -2.93 18.78
CA ASP A 111 -8.29 -3.79 17.89
C ASP A 111 -8.24 -3.29 16.45
N ALA A 112 -8.86 -2.15 16.17
CA ALA A 112 -8.91 -1.55 14.85
C ALA A 112 -8.16 -0.21 14.81
N VAL A 113 -7.40 0.02 13.74
CA VAL A 113 -6.76 1.30 13.46
C VAL A 113 -7.31 1.84 12.14
N THR A 114 -7.73 3.09 12.15
CA THR A 114 -8.32 3.76 10.98
C THR A 114 -7.42 4.89 10.51
N TYR A 115 -7.00 4.82 9.25
CA TYR A 115 -6.24 5.86 8.57
C TYR A 115 -7.15 6.62 7.63
N ARG A 116 -7.24 7.93 7.83
CA ARG A 116 -8.01 8.81 6.96
C ARG A 116 -7.08 9.67 6.12
N THR A 117 -7.23 9.64 4.81
CA THR A 117 -6.42 10.41 3.86
C THR A 117 -7.34 11.22 2.95
N SER A 118 -7.10 12.53 2.88
CA SER A 118 -7.87 13.46 2.05
C SER A 118 -7.09 13.82 0.80
N PHE A 119 -7.78 13.83 -0.34
CA PHE A 119 -7.22 14.15 -1.65
C PHE A 119 -7.99 15.32 -2.27
N LEU A 120 -7.40 15.96 -3.28
CA LEU A 120 -8.04 17.04 -4.04
C LEU A 120 -8.58 18.16 -3.14
N PHE A 121 -7.74 18.67 -2.23
CA PHE A 121 -8.11 19.74 -1.29
C PHE A 121 -9.30 19.38 -0.38
N GLY A 122 -9.40 18.11 0.03
CA GLY A 122 -10.46 17.62 0.91
C GLY A 122 -11.76 17.20 0.21
N LEU A 123 -11.81 17.30 -1.12
CA LEU A 123 -13.01 16.90 -1.91
C LEU A 123 -13.21 15.37 -1.95
N ARG A 124 -12.16 14.61 -1.70
CA ARG A 124 -12.23 13.16 -1.66
C ARG A 124 -11.47 12.64 -0.45
N THR A 125 -12.12 11.84 0.37
CA THR A 125 -11.52 11.17 1.51
C THR A 125 -11.53 9.66 1.28
N THR A 126 -10.42 9.00 1.62
CA THR A 126 -10.31 7.55 1.65
C THR A 126 -10.02 7.15 3.08
N THR A 127 -10.74 6.16 3.57
CA THR A 127 -10.56 5.59 4.90
C THR A 127 -10.08 4.16 4.76
N VAL A 128 -8.96 3.83 5.41
CA VAL A 128 -8.43 2.47 5.49
C VAL A 128 -8.50 2.03 6.95
N THR A 129 -9.25 0.97 7.21
CA THR A 129 -9.34 0.34 8.53
C THR A 129 -8.54 -0.93 8.53
N VAL A 130 -7.72 -1.11 9.55
CA VAL A 130 -6.85 -2.28 9.75
C VAL A 130 -7.25 -2.96 11.04
N ARG A 131 -7.47 -4.27 10.98
CA ARG A 131 -7.70 -5.12 12.17
C ARG A 131 -6.57 -6.10 12.29
N ALA A 132 -5.99 -6.19 13.49
CA ALA A 132 -4.89 -7.10 13.79
C ALA A 132 -5.40 -8.28 14.62
N ARG A 133 -4.97 -9.50 14.24
CA ARG A 133 -5.16 -10.72 15.03
C ARG A 133 -3.81 -11.38 15.25
N THR A 134 -3.57 -11.90 16.45
CA THR A 134 -2.32 -12.56 16.78
C THR A 134 -2.59 -13.98 17.26
N GLU A 135 -1.84 -14.93 16.69
CA GLU A 135 -1.85 -16.31 17.08
C GLU A 135 -0.43 -16.77 17.37
N THR A 136 -0.27 -17.76 18.25
CA THR A 136 1.04 -18.39 18.53
C THR A 136 0.97 -19.83 18.07
N ALA A 137 1.84 -20.20 17.12
CA ALA A 137 1.96 -21.56 16.63
C ALA A 137 2.66 -22.47 17.68
N PRO A 138 2.49 -23.81 17.59
CA PRO A 138 3.07 -24.75 18.55
C PRO A 138 4.61 -24.74 18.61
N ASP A 139 5.27 -24.28 17.56
CA ASP A 139 6.73 -24.13 17.46
C ASP A 139 7.25 -22.81 18.05
N GLY A 140 6.36 -21.96 18.58
CA GLY A 140 6.69 -20.67 19.16
C GLY A 140 6.67 -19.50 18.17
N THR A 141 6.48 -19.75 16.87
CA THR A 141 6.30 -18.70 15.86
C THR A 141 5.04 -17.90 16.16
N ARG A 142 5.14 -16.58 16.11
CA ARG A 142 4.00 -15.68 16.28
C ARG A 142 3.49 -15.26 14.94
N ARG A 143 2.24 -15.54 14.67
CA ARG A 143 1.54 -15.11 13.46
C ARG A 143 0.68 -13.90 13.75
N VAL A 144 0.88 -12.83 12.99
CA VAL A 144 0.04 -11.63 13.01
C VAL A 144 -0.67 -11.54 11.67
N GLU A 145 -1.99 -11.53 11.69
CA GLU A 145 -2.82 -11.31 10.51
C GLU A 145 -3.39 -9.90 10.56
N LEU A 146 -3.20 -9.14 9.49
CA LEU A 146 -3.73 -7.79 9.33
C LEU A 146 -4.75 -7.80 8.19
N GLU A 147 -6.02 -7.62 8.52
CA GLU A 147 -7.10 -7.47 7.56
C GLU A 147 -7.31 -5.97 7.26
N LEU A 148 -7.25 -5.60 5.99
CA LEU A 148 -7.41 -4.22 5.55
C LEU A 148 -8.72 -4.04 4.79
N GLU A 149 -9.48 -3.03 5.18
CA GLU A 149 -10.69 -2.57 4.50
C GLU A 149 -10.49 -1.15 3.97
N GLU A 150 -10.85 -0.88 2.72
CA GLU A 150 -10.87 0.47 2.16
C GLU A 150 -12.32 0.93 1.98
N ASN A 151 -12.72 1.97 2.70
CA ASN A 151 -14.10 2.49 2.74
C ASN A 151 -15.16 1.43 3.11
N GLY A 152 -14.80 0.48 3.98
CA GLY A 152 -15.67 -0.61 4.45
C GLY A 152 -15.70 -1.85 3.56
N ASP A 153 -14.96 -1.87 2.46
CA ASP A 153 -14.85 -3.04 1.61
C ASP A 153 -13.51 -3.76 1.81
N PRO A 154 -13.44 -5.10 1.84
CA PRO A 154 -12.19 -5.85 1.92
C PRO A 154 -11.22 -5.43 0.81
N TRP A 155 -9.96 -5.23 1.16
CA TRP A 155 -8.95 -4.74 0.23
C TRP A 155 -7.71 -5.60 0.14
N ALA A 156 -7.11 -5.96 1.27
CA ALA A 156 -5.91 -6.79 1.31
C ALA A 156 -5.75 -7.46 2.68
N THR A 157 -5.05 -8.59 2.69
CA THR A 157 -4.64 -9.29 3.89
C THR A 157 -3.13 -9.41 3.92
N TYR A 158 -2.53 -9.17 5.09
CA TYR A 158 -1.12 -9.42 5.38
C TYR A 158 -1.04 -10.50 6.44
N THR A 159 -0.27 -11.55 6.17
CA THR A 159 0.11 -12.56 7.15
C THR A 159 1.59 -12.38 7.46
N VAL A 160 1.92 -12.19 8.73
CA VAL A 160 3.27 -11.94 9.19
C VAL A 160 3.66 -12.99 10.21
N ASP A 161 4.64 -13.82 9.89
CA ASP A 161 5.23 -14.80 10.79
C ASP A 161 6.51 -14.22 11.40
N VAL A 162 6.55 -14.16 12.73
CA VAL A 162 7.65 -13.59 13.51
C VAL A 162 8.30 -14.72 14.32
N SER A 163 9.59 -14.95 14.09
CA SER A 163 10.36 -16.00 14.75
C SER A 163 11.79 -15.54 15.06
N GLY A 164 12.49 -16.23 15.98
CA GLY A 164 13.91 -16.04 16.27
C GLY A 164 14.26 -15.93 17.76
N ASP A 165 15.50 -16.32 18.10
CA ASP A 165 16.05 -16.36 19.46
C ASP A 165 17.33 -15.53 19.66
N GLY A 166 17.75 -14.73 18.69
CA GLY A 166 19.01 -13.95 18.74
C GLY A 166 19.09 -12.86 17.68
N GLY A 167 18.01 -12.62 17.05
CA GLY A 167 17.62 -11.72 15.98
C GLY A 167 16.25 -12.18 15.55
N THR A 168 15.47 -11.31 14.97
CA THR A 168 14.08 -11.64 14.59
C THR A 168 13.97 -11.75 13.08
N ASP A 169 13.55 -12.91 12.61
CA ASP A 169 13.12 -13.15 11.24
C ASP A 169 11.62 -12.82 11.11
N VAL A 170 11.27 -12.07 10.09
CA VAL A 170 9.91 -11.62 9.83
C VAL A 170 9.54 -11.98 8.39
N ASP A 171 8.70 -12.99 8.24
CA ASP A 171 8.17 -13.43 6.97
C ASP A 171 6.80 -12.79 6.73
N ILE A 172 6.68 -11.99 5.68
CA ILE A 172 5.46 -11.27 5.34
C ILE A 172 4.91 -11.83 4.03
N GLU A 173 3.68 -12.28 4.05
CA GLU A 173 2.89 -12.57 2.85
C GLU A 173 1.76 -11.55 2.76
N TYR A 174 1.56 -10.97 1.56
CA TYR A 174 0.42 -10.09 1.34
C TYR A 174 -0.34 -10.50 0.08
N ALA A 175 -1.65 -10.44 0.16
CA ALA A 175 -2.55 -10.71 -0.95
C ALA A 175 -3.61 -9.61 -1.05
N SER A 176 -3.88 -9.16 -2.28
CA SER A 176 -4.97 -8.23 -2.53
C SER A 176 -6.25 -8.99 -2.84
N ASP A 177 -7.34 -8.66 -2.14
CA ASP A 177 -8.68 -9.22 -2.37
C ASP A 177 -9.35 -8.65 -3.61
N ARG A 178 -8.85 -7.49 -4.09
CA ARG A 178 -9.40 -6.81 -5.25
C ARG A 178 -8.52 -6.98 -6.48
N ARG A 179 -9.18 -7.00 -7.64
CA ARG A 179 -8.51 -6.88 -8.93
C ARG A 179 -8.36 -5.42 -9.31
N PHE A 180 -7.23 -5.12 -9.91
CA PHE A 180 -6.87 -3.77 -10.36
C PHE A 180 -6.85 -3.68 -11.88
N GLY A 181 -7.21 -2.50 -12.41
CA GLY A 181 -7.05 -2.18 -13.81
C GLY A 181 -5.63 -1.73 -14.16
N LEU A 182 -5.30 -1.77 -15.45
CA LEU A 182 -3.99 -1.35 -16.01
C LEU A 182 -3.54 0.04 -15.54
N ARG A 183 -4.48 0.94 -15.27
CA ARG A 183 -4.18 2.30 -14.76
C ARG A 183 -3.38 2.31 -13.46
N ARG A 184 -3.45 1.25 -12.64
CA ARG A 184 -2.70 1.11 -11.37
C ARG A 184 -1.35 0.42 -11.53
N LEU A 185 -1.02 -0.08 -12.73
CA LEU A 185 0.23 -0.78 -12.99
C LEU A 185 1.48 0.09 -12.70
N PRO A 186 1.57 1.38 -13.13
CA PRO A 186 2.70 2.22 -12.78
C PRO A 186 2.87 2.38 -11.26
N GLN A 187 1.77 2.52 -10.53
CA GLN A 187 1.77 2.57 -9.07
C GLN A 187 2.31 1.27 -8.47
N ALA A 188 1.84 0.11 -8.93
CA ALA A 188 2.28 -1.19 -8.43
C ALA A 188 3.79 -1.41 -8.63
N LEU A 189 4.36 -0.95 -9.76
CA LEU A 189 5.78 -1.04 -10.05
C LEU A 189 6.64 -0.17 -9.11
N ILE A 190 6.16 1.03 -8.79
CA ILE A 190 6.88 2.00 -7.96
C ILE A 190 6.80 1.62 -6.47
N THR A 191 5.64 1.14 -6.00
CA THR A 191 5.35 0.88 -4.58
C THR A 191 6.41 0.01 -3.91
N GLY A 192 6.93 -1.00 -4.60
CA GLY A 192 7.85 -1.93 -3.98
C GLY A 192 9.18 -1.32 -3.55
N ARG A 193 9.76 -0.39 -4.34
CA ARG A 193 10.98 0.30 -3.98
C ARG A 193 10.80 1.17 -2.73
N TYR A 194 9.71 1.94 -2.68
CA TYR A 194 9.43 2.79 -1.52
C TYR A 194 9.09 2.00 -0.26
N ARG A 195 8.49 0.82 -0.42
CA ARG A 195 8.24 -0.10 0.70
C ARG A 195 9.55 -0.63 1.28
N GLU A 196 10.50 -1.02 0.44
CA GLU A 196 11.83 -1.44 0.86
C GLU A 196 12.57 -0.32 1.59
N GLU A 197 12.62 0.90 1.02
CA GLU A 197 13.20 2.07 1.68
C GLU A 197 12.55 2.34 3.05
N ALA A 198 11.23 2.14 3.17
CA ALA A 198 10.51 2.35 4.41
C ALA A 198 10.80 1.26 5.45
N PHE A 199 11.01 0.00 5.07
CA PHE A 199 11.45 -1.06 5.98
C PHE A 199 12.84 -0.75 6.53
N VAL A 200 13.78 -0.36 5.67
CA VAL A 200 15.13 0.01 6.10
C VAL A 200 15.12 1.20 7.06
N ALA A 201 14.29 2.21 6.80
CA ALA A 201 14.13 3.38 7.68
C ALA A 201 13.54 3.03 9.07
N GLN A 202 12.91 1.87 9.19
CA GLN A 202 12.33 1.34 10.43
C GLN A 202 13.24 0.32 11.13
N GLY A 203 14.50 0.13 10.66
CA GLY A 203 15.46 -0.77 11.28
C GLY A 203 15.37 -2.23 10.79
N TYR A 204 14.64 -2.50 9.72
CA TYR A 204 14.59 -3.82 9.10
C TYR A 204 15.61 -3.94 7.96
N THR A 205 16.22 -5.11 7.85
CA THR A 205 17.03 -5.50 6.67
C THR A 205 16.17 -6.35 5.75
N VAL A 206 16.02 -5.96 4.50
CA VAL A 206 15.28 -6.75 3.50
C VAL A 206 16.22 -7.81 2.93
N VAL A 207 15.95 -9.08 3.21
CA VAL A 207 16.74 -10.23 2.77
C VAL A 207 16.26 -10.72 1.41
N GLU A 208 14.95 -10.90 1.26
CA GLU A 208 14.33 -11.34 0.01
C GLU A 208 13.01 -10.60 -0.21
N GLN A 209 12.74 -10.28 -1.46
CA GLN A 209 11.46 -9.73 -1.89
C GLN A 209 11.00 -10.45 -3.17
N ARG A 210 9.81 -11.03 -3.12
CA ARG A 210 9.15 -11.60 -4.31
C ARG A 210 7.83 -10.89 -4.52
N ARG A 211 7.57 -10.50 -5.76
CA ARG A 211 6.30 -9.87 -6.15
C ARG A 211 5.57 -10.78 -7.12
N GLU A 212 4.27 -10.86 -6.92
CA GLU A 212 3.38 -11.61 -7.79
C GLU A 212 2.34 -10.65 -8.37
N ILE A 213 2.27 -10.62 -9.69
CA ILE A 213 1.19 -9.95 -10.42
C ILE A 213 0.47 -11.07 -11.17
N GLY A 214 -0.66 -11.50 -10.62
CA GLY A 214 -1.51 -12.54 -11.21
C GLY A 214 -2.60 -11.93 -12.11
N LEU A 215 -3.11 -12.72 -13.07
CA LEU A 215 -4.28 -12.41 -13.89
C LEU A 215 -5.57 -12.90 -13.22
#